data_c0b727482563ea99ca7cdb08a191ce0f
#
_entry.id   c0b727482563ea99ca7cdb08a191ce0f
#
_cell.length_a   1.000
_cell.length_b   1.000
_cell.length_c   1.000
_cell.angle_alpha   90.00
_cell.angle_beta   90.00
_cell.angle_gamma   90.00
#
_symmetry.space_group_name_H-M   'P 1'
#
loop_
_entity.id
_entity.type
_entity.pdbx_description
1 polymer ?
#
loop_
_entity_poly.entity_id
_entity_poly.type
_entity_poly.pdbx_seq_one_letter_code
_entity_poly.pdbx_strand_id
1 'polypeptide(L)'
;IASRHALDAAPNLVGDSERARRSKPMIPASFDYVRATSLSHAIGLLQTDPDGTKLLAGGHTLIPTLKLRLASPTLLIDIGGVDELRGIEIGGGRIRIGALTTHAELLASEKLHEVLPIFGQAANLIADPQVRNRGTIGGSLANADPAADWPAVVIALKAELEIAGPKGRRRVAATDFFVDIFTTALEAGEVLAAVHIARPEPGMRFAYRKIRHPASGYAVVGVAAGLRLKDGVVTEISIGVTGAAGRAFAADAAMDFLSGKTPSRANIETAAALASGNTDCLSDRYASAEYRASLIKTEITRALASLLALSP
;
A
#
# COMPACT_ATOMS: atom_id res chain seq x y z
N ILE A 1 -39.02 1.79 72.62
CA ILE A 1 -37.61 2.13 72.79
C ILE A 1 -36.85 1.35 71.74
N ALA A 2 -36.66 1.87 70.53
CA ALA A 2 -35.75 1.27 69.56
C ALA A 2 -35.27 2.39 68.64
N SER A 3 -34.01 2.74 68.70
CA SER A 3 -33.31 3.68 67.87
C SER A 3 -33.10 3.06 66.45
N ARG A 4 -33.49 3.77 65.42
CA ARG A 4 -33.16 3.46 64.03
C ARG A 4 -31.80 4.10 63.70
N HIS A 5 -30.84 3.26 63.38
CA HIS A 5 -29.56 3.70 62.78
C HIS A 5 -29.78 4.04 61.29
N ALA A 6 -29.37 5.23 60.92
CA ALA A 6 -29.27 5.67 59.57
C ALA A 6 -28.17 4.91 58.84
N LEU A 7 -28.50 4.29 57.71
CA LEU A 7 -27.55 3.79 56.73
C LEU A 7 -27.11 4.95 55.83
N ASP A 8 -25.88 5.40 56.01
CA ASP A 8 -25.22 6.35 55.14
C ASP A 8 -25.11 5.76 53.73
N ALA A 9 -25.63 6.51 52.75
CA ALA A 9 -25.53 6.14 51.36
C ALA A 9 -24.09 6.37 50.86
N ALA A 10 -23.44 5.33 50.41
CA ALA A 10 -22.17 5.40 49.71
C ALA A 10 -22.33 6.19 48.40
N PRO A 11 -21.38 7.05 48.02
CA PRO A 11 -21.48 7.80 46.79
C PRO A 11 -21.39 6.87 45.56
N ASN A 12 -22.31 7.08 44.62
CA ASN A 12 -22.43 6.33 43.39
C ASN A 12 -21.19 6.55 42.51
N LEU A 13 -20.19 5.68 42.58
CA LEU A 13 -18.97 5.68 41.74
C LEU A 13 -19.21 5.15 40.32
N VAL A 14 -20.47 4.92 39.93
CA VAL A 14 -20.81 4.43 38.56
C VAL A 14 -21.02 5.54 37.56
N GLY A 15 -21.09 6.79 37.97
CA GLY A 15 -21.48 7.91 37.10
C GLY A 15 -20.40 8.44 36.16
N ASP A 16 -19.12 8.27 36.45
CA ASP A 16 -18.04 8.89 35.69
C ASP A 16 -17.46 7.99 34.58
N SER A 17 -17.58 6.68 34.71
CA SER A 17 -17.12 5.74 33.64
C SER A 17 -18.11 5.64 32.47
N GLU A 18 -19.39 5.92 32.66
CA GLU A 18 -20.41 5.92 31.59
C GLU A 18 -20.40 7.23 30.78
N ARG A 19 -20.03 8.36 31.38
CA ARG A 19 -19.83 9.63 30.62
C ARG A 19 -18.61 9.59 29.68
N ALA A 20 -17.61 8.76 29.96
CA ALA A 20 -16.43 8.58 29.11
C ALA A 20 -16.71 7.73 27.86
N ARG A 21 -17.83 7.03 27.80
CA ARG A 21 -18.27 6.22 26.63
C ARG A 21 -19.25 6.94 25.70
N ARG A 22 -19.40 8.24 25.77
CA ARG A 22 -20.06 8.97 24.68
C ARG A 22 -19.19 8.78 23.46
N SER A 23 -19.69 8.01 22.48
CA SER A 23 -19.08 7.86 21.17
C SER A 23 -18.65 9.23 20.68
N LYS A 24 -17.33 9.43 20.50
CA LYS A 24 -16.83 10.67 19.87
C LYS A 24 -17.63 10.85 18.59
N PRO A 25 -18.18 12.03 18.32
CA PRO A 25 -18.96 12.22 17.12
C PRO A 25 -18.07 11.86 15.91
N MET A 26 -18.56 10.95 15.06
CA MET A 26 -17.91 10.54 13.81
C MET A 26 -17.98 11.66 12.76
N ILE A 27 -17.73 12.89 13.20
CA ILE A 27 -17.77 14.12 12.41
C ILE A 27 -16.37 14.73 12.46
N PRO A 28 -15.75 15.03 11.31
CA PRO A 28 -14.47 15.74 11.24
C PRO A 28 -14.49 17.07 12.01
N ALA A 29 -13.30 17.56 12.37
CA ALA A 29 -13.14 18.96 12.72
C ALA A 29 -13.48 19.83 11.48
N SER A 30 -13.78 21.11 11.67
CA SER A 30 -13.99 22.05 10.56
C SER A 30 -12.71 22.18 9.73
N PHE A 31 -12.85 22.29 8.44
CA PHE A 31 -11.77 22.54 7.48
C PHE A 31 -12.32 23.32 6.30
N ASP A 32 -11.46 24.06 5.64
CA ASP A 32 -11.75 24.66 4.35
C ASP A 32 -11.56 23.64 3.24
N TYR A 33 -12.29 23.79 2.15
CA TYR A 33 -12.24 22.88 1.01
C TYR A 33 -12.03 23.66 -0.28
N VAL A 34 -11.02 23.21 -1.06
CA VAL A 34 -10.73 23.76 -2.38
C VAL A 34 -10.56 22.62 -3.38
N ARG A 35 -11.24 22.71 -4.53
CA ARG A 35 -11.02 21.81 -5.63
C ARG A 35 -9.92 22.36 -6.53
N ALA A 36 -8.83 21.61 -6.68
CA ALA A 36 -7.74 21.98 -7.57
C ALA A 36 -8.14 21.81 -9.03
N THR A 37 -7.78 22.79 -9.87
CA THR A 37 -8.06 22.79 -11.31
C THR A 37 -6.91 22.22 -12.14
N SER A 38 -5.71 22.10 -11.54
CA SER A 38 -4.52 21.53 -12.15
C SER A 38 -3.56 21.03 -11.06
N LEU A 39 -2.56 20.25 -11.45
CA LEU A 39 -1.49 19.81 -10.53
C LEU A 39 -0.69 21.00 -9.99
N SER A 40 -0.38 21.98 -10.84
CA SER A 40 0.32 23.21 -10.41
C SER A 40 -0.50 24.03 -9.41
N HIS A 41 -1.84 24.08 -9.57
CA HIS A 41 -2.71 24.72 -8.61
C HIS A 41 -2.71 23.97 -7.25
N ALA A 42 -2.77 22.64 -7.28
CA ALA A 42 -2.68 21.83 -6.05
C ALA A 42 -1.35 22.03 -5.31
N ILE A 43 -0.22 22.05 -6.05
CA ILE A 43 1.11 22.30 -5.50
C ILE A 43 1.19 23.70 -4.89
N GLY A 44 0.66 24.73 -5.57
CA GLY A 44 0.62 26.10 -5.05
C GLY A 44 -0.15 26.20 -3.73
N LEU A 45 -1.30 25.54 -3.63
CA LEU A 45 -2.09 25.51 -2.39
C LEU A 45 -1.37 24.76 -1.25
N LEU A 46 -0.67 23.64 -1.54
CA LEU A 46 0.12 22.92 -0.54
C LEU A 46 1.25 23.76 0.05
N GLN A 47 1.79 24.72 -0.69
CA GLN A 47 2.85 25.60 -0.21
C GLN A 47 2.38 26.67 0.77
N THR A 48 1.09 27.00 0.79
CA THR A 48 0.55 28.06 1.66
C THR A 48 0.53 27.65 3.13
N ASP A 49 0.28 26.39 3.43
CA ASP A 49 0.30 25.80 4.77
C ASP A 49 0.58 24.29 4.65
N PRO A 50 1.86 23.88 4.53
CA PRO A 50 2.21 22.47 4.30
C PRO A 50 1.77 21.53 5.42
N ASP A 51 1.74 21.97 6.65
CA ASP A 51 1.39 21.16 7.83
C ASP A 51 -0.13 21.06 8.02
N GLY A 52 -0.85 22.15 7.79
CA GLY A 52 -2.29 22.22 7.94
C GLY A 52 -3.09 21.73 6.73
N THR A 53 -2.44 21.43 5.61
CA THR A 53 -3.10 21.07 4.36
C THR A 53 -2.97 19.57 4.06
N LYS A 54 -4.06 18.97 3.52
CA LYS A 54 -4.05 17.56 3.05
C LYS A 54 -4.69 17.44 1.67
N LEU A 55 -4.10 16.58 0.83
CA LEU A 55 -4.66 16.23 -0.47
C LEU A 55 -5.78 15.20 -0.31
N LEU A 56 -6.89 15.43 -0.97
CA LEU A 56 -8.01 14.50 -1.08
C LEU A 56 -8.03 13.89 -2.50
N ALA A 57 -7.64 12.61 -2.61
CA ALA A 57 -7.79 11.80 -3.82
C ALA A 57 -9.08 10.93 -3.70
N GLY A 58 -8.95 9.62 -3.53
CA GLY A 58 -10.09 8.71 -3.32
C GLY A 58 -10.82 8.84 -1.99
N GLY A 59 -10.16 9.38 -0.97
CA GLY A 59 -10.72 9.68 0.35
C GLY A 59 -10.90 8.47 1.28
N HIS A 60 -10.58 7.26 0.84
CA HIS A 60 -10.92 6.03 1.59
C HIS A 60 -10.03 5.76 2.81
N THR A 61 -8.89 6.42 2.92
CA THR A 61 -8.09 6.48 4.15
C THR A 61 -8.31 7.82 4.86
N LEU A 62 -8.22 8.93 4.13
CA LEU A 62 -8.27 10.26 4.73
C LEU A 62 -9.61 10.56 5.41
N ILE A 63 -10.75 10.29 4.77
CA ILE A 63 -12.06 10.61 5.35
C ILE A 63 -12.34 9.83 6.65
N PRO A 64 -12.10 8.52 6.76
CA PRO A 64 -12.12 7.81 8.05
C PRO A 64 -11.20 8.41 9.10
N THR A 65 -9.97 8.78 8.72
CA THR A 65 -8.99 9.42 9.63
C THR A 65 -9.51 10.74 10.18
N LEU A 66 -10.14 11.58 9.34
CA LEU A 66 -10.77 12.83 9.75
C LEU A 66 -11.99 12.59 10.66
N LYS A 67 -12.85 11.63 10.34
CA LYS A 67 -14.01 11.26 11.17
C LYS A 67 -13.61 10.78 12.55
N LEU A 68 -12.51 10.05 12.65
CA LEU A 68 -11.92 9.59 13.92
C LEU A 68 -11.10 10.67 14.63
N ARG A 69 -10.93 11.85 14.00
CA ARG A 69 -10.10 12.96 14.49
C ARG A 69 -8.64 12.57 14.79
N LEU A 70 -8.12 11.63 14.01
CA LEU A 70 -6.70 11.26 14.00
C LEU A 70 -5.87 12.26 13.17
N ALA A 71 -6.52 13.03 12.31
CA ALA A 71 -5.97 14.21 11.65
C ALA A 71 -7.04 15.32 11.66
N SER A 72 -6.60 16.58 11.71
CA SER A 72 -7.46 17.75 11.72
C SER A 72 -6.80 18.86 10.87
N PRO A 73 -6.74 18.69 9.54
CA PRO A 73 -6.19 19.71 8.65
C PRO A 73 -7.09 20.96 8.67
N THR A 74 -6.50 22.09 8.36
CA THR A 74 -7.20 23.38 8.16
C THR A 74 -7.79 23.47 6.75
N LEU A 75 -7.11 22.84 5.75
CA LEU A 75 -7.51 22.86 4.35
C LEU A 75 -7.46 21.46 3.73
N LEU A 76 -8.52 21.08 3.02
CA LEU A 76 -8.55 19.93 2.11
C LEU A 76 -8.49 20.41 0.66
N ILE A 77 -7.49 19.94 -0.07
CA ILE A 77 -7.34 20.16 -1.51
C ILE A 77 -7.83 18.91 -2.25
N ASP A 78 -8.99 18.99 -2.88
CA ASP A 78 -9.51 17.91 -3.73
C ASP A 78 -8.79 17.93 -5.08
N ILE A 79 -8.01 16.88 -5.34
CA ILE A 79 -7.30 16.66 -6.59
C ILE A 79 -8.07 15.74 -7.55
N GLY A 80 -9.26 15.27 -7.17
CA GLY A 80 -10.06 14.33 -7.96
C GLY A 80 -10.44 14.80 -9.36
N GLY A 81 -10.34 16.10 -9.64
CA GLY A 81 -10.58 16.69 -10.97
C GLY A 81 -9.33 16.98 -11.79
N VAL A 82 -8.13 16.57 -11.36
CA VAL A 82 -6.87 16.85 -12.07
C VAL A 82 -6.60 15.74 -13.09
N ASP A 83 -6.93 15.98 -14.37
CA ASP A 83 -6.88 14.96 -15.42
C ASP A 83 -5.45 14.45 -15.69
N GLU A 84 -4.43 15.29 -15.57
CA GLU A 84 -3.03 14.88 -15.75
C GLU A 84 -2.53 13.81 -14.76
N LEU A 85 -3.26 13.60 -13.65
CA LEU A 85 -2.99 12.56 -12.68
C LEU A 85 -3.74 11.25 -12.97
N ARG A 86 -4.45 11.13 -14.07
CA ARG A 86 -5.30 9.98 -14.42
C ARG A 86 -4.72 9.13 -15.53
N GLY A 87 -5.34 7.98 -15.71
CA GLY A 87 -5.20 7.13 -16.88
C GLY A 87 -4.04 6.15 -16.84
N ILE A 88 -4.09 5.22 -17.79
CA ILE A 88 -3.11 4.17 -18.02
C ILE A 88 -2.63 4.30 -19.45
N GLU A 89 -1.35 4.59 -19.63
CA GLU A 89 -0.70 4.73 -20.92
C GLU A 89 0.29 3.59 -21.12
N ILE A 90 0.16 2.86 -22.23
CA ILE A 90 1.02 1.74 -22.59
C ILE A 90 1.60 2.01 -23.97
N GLY A 91 2.89 2.27 -24.04
CA GLY A 91 3.59 2.57 -25.29
C GLY A 91 5.06 2.89 -25.09
N GLY A 92 5.82 2.94 -26.20
CA GLY A 92 7.23 3.35 -26.16
C GLY A 92 8.13 2.53 -25.23
N GLY A 93 7.81 1.25 -24.98
CA GLY A 93 8.58 0.42 -24.05
C GLY A 93 8.31 0.72 -22.56
N ARG A 94 7.31 1.55 -22.26
CA ARG A 94 6.96 1.96 -20.89
C ARG A 94 5.46 1.91 -20.65
N ILE A 95 5.10 1.82 -19.36
CA ILE A 95 3.75 1.90 -18.86
C ILE A 95 3.72 3.05 -17.86
N ARG A 96 2.79 4.01 -18.05
CA ARG A 96 2.53 5.07 -17.11
C ARG A 96 1.13 4.87 -16.51
N ILE A 97 1.04 4.92 -15.18
CA ILE A 97 -0.22 4.86 -14.45
C ILE A 97 -0.32 6.14 -13.63
N GLY A 98 -1.28 6.99 -13.94
CA GLY A 98 -1.53 8.23 -13.19
C GLY A 98 -1.96 7.92 -11.74
N ALA A 99 -1.54 8.75 -10.80
CA ALA A 99 -1.76 8.54 -9.37
C ALA A 99 -3.24 8.47 -8.97
N LEU A 100 -4.13 9.13 -9.72
CA LEU A 100 -5.59 9.09 -9.48
C LEU A 100 -6.29 7.91 -10.16
N THR A 101 -5.57 7.03 -10.86
CA THR A 101 -6.17 5.80 -11.40
C THR A 101 -6.68 4.95 -10.24
N THR A 102 -7.97 4.64 -10.28
CA THR A 102 -8.66 3.89 -9.23
C THR A 102 -8.29 2.39 -9.27
N HIS A 103 -8.47 1.71 -8.15
CA HIS A 103 -8.29 0.26 -8.10
C HIS A 103 -9.25 -0.46 -9.05
N ALA A 104 -10.45 0.09 -9.26
CA ALA A 104 -11.42 -0.45 -10.22
C ALA A 104 -10.97 -0.29 -11.66
N GLU A 105 -10.39 0.85 -12.05
CA GLU A 105 -9.82 1.07 -13.38
C GLU A 105 -8.64 0.13 -13.64
N LEU A 106 -7.77 -0.08 -12.64
CA LEU A 106 -6.68 -1.05 -12.73
C LEU A 106 -7.20 -2.50 -12.89
N LEU A 107 -8.27 -2.85 -12.18
CA LEU A 107 -8.92 -4.17 -12.28
C LEU A 107 -9.61 -4.39 -13.62
N ALA A 108 -10.14 -3.33 -14.25
CA ALA A 108 -10.88 -3.43 -15.50
C ALA A 108 -10.00 -3.28 -16.76
N SER A 109 -8.73 -2.91 -16.61
CA SER A 109 -7.86 -2.60 -17.75
C SER A 109 -7.31 -3.86 -18.43
N GLU A 110 -8.02 -4.40 -19.41
CA GLU A 110 -7.59 -5.57 -20.19
C GLU A 110 -6.20 -5.36 -20.80
N LYS A 111 -5.97 -4.21 -21.44
CA LYS A 111 -4.65 -3.86 -22.04
C LYS A 111 -3.50 -3.88 -21.03
N LEU A 112 -3.76 -3.47 -19.78
CA LEU A 112 -2.75 -3.55 -18.72
C LEU A 112 -2.51 -5.00 -18.32
N HIS A 113 -3.55 -5.82 -18.26
CA HIS A 113 -3.44 -7.23 -17.87
C HIS A 113 -2.75 -8.09 -18.93
N GLU A 114 -2.85 -7.75 -20.23
CA GLU A 114 -2.08 -8.40 -21.30
C GLU A 114 -0.56 -8.27 -21.10
N VAL A 115 -0.11 -7.16 -20.51
CA VAL A 115 1.32 -6.88 -20.28
C VAL A 115 1.74 -7.20 -18.85
N LEU A 116 0.91 -6.86 -17.89
CA LEU A 116 1.16 -6.96 -16.44
C LEU A 116 -0.08 -7.51 -15.71
N PRO A 117 -0.37 -8.82 -15.81
CA PRO A 117 -1.54 -9.44 -15.18
C PRO A 117 -1.55 -9.30 -13.66
N ILE A 118 -0.41 -9.03 -13.03
CA ILE A 118 -0.27 -8.80 -11.60
C ILE A 118 -1.16 -7.66 -11.08
N PHE A 119 -1.44 -6.62 -11.91
CA PHE A 119 -2.35 -5.54 -11.51
C PHE A 119 -3.77 -6.04 -11.27
N GLY A 120 -4.29 -6.90 -12.15
CA GLY A 120 -5.60 -7.54 -11.95
C GLY A 120 -5.61 -8.45 -10.73
N GLN A 121 -4.56 -9.23 -10.52
CA GLN A 121 -4.43 -10.12 -9.36
C GLN A 121 -4.45 -9.33 -8.04
N ALA A 122 -3.66 -8.26 -7.92
CA ALA A 122 -3.59 -7.45 -6.73
C ALA A 122 -4.88 -6.64 -6.51
N ALA A 123 -5.38 -5.94 -7.54
CA ALA A 123 -6.59 -5.13 -7.44
C ALA A 123 -7.81 -5.93 -7.00
N ASN A 124 -7.95 -7.17 -7.47
CA ASN A 124 -9.05 -8.06 -7.09
C ASN A 124 -9.04 -8.43 -5.58
N LEU A 125 -7.88 -8.39 -4.94
CA LEU A 125 -7.70 -8.69 -3.52
C LEU A 125 -7.82 -7.44 -2.62
N ILE A 126 -7.94 -6.24 -3.20
CA ILE A 126 -8.11 -5.00 -2.45
C ILE A 126 -9.58 -4.80 -2.10
N ALA A 127 -9.87 -4.76 -0.81
CA ALA A 127 -11.14 -4.35 -0.22
C ALA A 127 -12.40 -4.89 -0.97
N ASP A 128 -13.43 -4.06 -1.09
CA ASP A 128 -14.69 -4.30 -1.79
C ASP A 128 -14.86 -3.38 -3.02
N PRO A 129 -15.89 -3.57 -3.86
CA PRO A 129 -16.12 -2.72 -5.03
C PRO A 129 -16.31 -1.23 -4.71
N GLN A 130 -16.94 -0.87 -3.59
CA GLN A 130 -17.15 0.51 -3.20
C GLN A 130 -15.80 1.21 -2.94
N VAL A 131 -14.91 0.54 -2.22
CA VAL A 131 -13.54 1.03 -1.97
C VAL A 131 -12.76 1.11 -3.28
N ARG A 132 -12.82 0.07 -4.12
CA ARG A 132 -12.07 0.04 -5.38
C ARG A 132 -12.49 1.14 -6.35
N ASN A 133 -13.76 1.52 -6.38
CA ASN A 133 -14.27 2.59 -7.24
C ASN A 133 -13.80 4.00 -6.82
N ARG A 134 -13.28 4.16 -5.63
CA ARG A 134 -12.82 5.46 -5.11
C ARG A 134 -11.34 5.48 -4.78
N GLY A 135 -10.82 4.43 -4.14
CA GLY A 135 -9.42 4.31 -3.78
C GLY A 135 -8.53 4.34 -5.02
N THR A 136 -7.42 5.08 -4.95
CA THR A 136 -6.49 5.29 -6.06
C THR A 136 -5.13 4.67 -5.76
N ILE A 137 -4.40 4.29 -6.81
CA ILE A 137 -3.05 3.74 -6.65
C ILE A 137 -2.12 4.74 -5.96
N GLY A 138 -2.14 6.01 -6.40
CA GLY A 138 -1.30 7.05 -5.81
C GLY A 138 -1.68 7.36 -4.37
N GLY A 139 -2.98 7.38 -4.03
CA GLY A 139 -3.43 7.55 -2.66
C GLY A 139 -2.96 6.43 -1.74
N SER A 140 -2.98 5.19 -2.21
CA SER A 140 -2.45 4.03 -1.46
C SER A 140 -0.94 4.11 -1.26
N LEU A 141 -0.18 4.43 -2.32
CA LEU A 141 1.28 4.55 -2.26
C LEU A 141 1.71 5.73 -1.38
N ALA A 142 1.09 6.91 -1.54
CA ALA A 142 1.42 8.09 -0.74
C ALA A 142 1.03 7.95 0.74
N ASN A 143 0.03 7.13 1.06
CA ASN A 143 -0.32 6.82 2.45
C ASN A 143 0.71 5.89 3.11
N ALA A 144 1.45 5.11 2.34
CA ALA A 144 2.48 4.17 2.79
C ALA A 144 2.06 3.28 3.96
N ASP A 145 0.79 2.79 3.93
CA ASP A 145 0.36 1.78 4.89
C ASP A 145 1.19 0.51 4.70
N PRO A 146 1.87 0.01 5.75
CA PRO A 146 2.68 -1.21 5.65
C PRO A 146 1.92 -2.44 5.14
N ALA A 147 0.60 -2.46 5.32
CA ALA A 147 -0.28 -3.57 4.94
C ALA A 147 -0.98 -3.36 3.59
N ALA A 148 -0.71 -2.26 2.87
CA ALA A 148 -1.26 -2.01 1.54
C ALA A 148 -0.64 -2.94 0.49
N ASP A 149 -1.40 -3.29 -0.54
CA ASP A 149 -1.01 -4.25 -1.58
C ASP A 149 -0.03 -3.64 -2.61
N TRP A 150 -0.30 -2.41 -3.05
CA TRP A 150 0.46 -1.76 -4.13
C TRP A 150 1.95 -1.59 -3.85
N PRO A 151 2.41 -1.29 -2.62
CA PRO A 151 3.84 -1.16 -2.35
C PRO A 151 4.66 -2.38 -2.77
N ALA A 152 4.20 -3.61 -2.46
CA ALA A 152 4.88 -4.83 -2.89
C ALA A 152 4.90 -4.97 -4.42
N VAL A 153 3.78 -4.62 -5.07
CA VAL A 153 3.64 -4.71 -6.54
C VAL A 153 4.59 -3.77 -7.25
N VAL A 154 4.63 -2.48 -6.86
CA VAL A 154 5.52 -1.50 -7.51
C VAL A 154 7.00 -1.79 -7.25
N ILE A 155 7.36 -2.35 -6.08
CA ILE A 155 8.72 -2.83 -5.78
C ILE A 155 9.07 -4.00 -6.70
N ALA A 156 8.22 -5.03 -6.80
CA ALA A 156 8.49 -6.19 -7.66
C ALA A 156 8.55 -5.82 -9.16
N LEU A 157 7.82 -4.80 -9.57
CA LEU A 157 7.87 -4.26 -10.94
C LEU A 157 9.05 -3.30 -11.17
N LYS A 158 9.89 -3.06 -10.17
CA LYS A 158 11.01 -2.10 -10.21
C LYS A 158 10.55 -0.73 -10.73
N ALA A 159 9.37 -0.30 -10.27
CA ALA A 159 8.74 0.93 -10.74
C ALA A 159 9.49 2.16 -10.26
N GLU A 160 9.40 3.24 -11.05
CA GLU A 160 9.78 4.59 -10.66
C GLU A 160 8.51 5.40 -10.33
N LEU A 161 8.51 6.08 -9.21
CA LEU A 161 7.41 6.92 -8.76
C LEU A 161 7.71 8.37 -9.13
N GLU A 162 6.87 8.96 -9.98
CA GLU A 162 6.99 10.35 -10.41
C GLU A 162 6.37 11.27 -9.38
N ILE A 163 7.17 12.15 -8.85
CA ILE A 163 6.81 13.16 -7.86
C ILE A 163 6.87 14.52 -8.52
N ALA A 164 5.83 15.31 -8.33
CA ALA A 164 5.77 16.70 -8.78
C ALA A 164 5.71 17.64 -7.56
N GLY A 165 6.50 18.69 -7.60
CA GLY A 165 6.59 19.66 -6.51
C GLY A 165 7.01 21.04 -7.00
N PRO A 166 7.22 21.99 -6.09
CA PRO A 166 7.58 23.37 -6.44
C PRO A 166 8.89 23.50 -7.21
N LYS A 167 9.79 22.52 -7.05
CA LYS A 167 11.10 22.48 -7.76
C LYS A 167 11.02 21.74 -9.12
N GLY A 168 9.83 21.32 -9.56
CA GLY A 168 9.63 20.54 -10.78
C GLY A 168 9.27 19.09 -10.52
N ARG A 169 9.65 18.20 -11.44
CA ARG A 169 9.36 16.76 -11.35
C ARG A 169 10.64 15.98 -11.10
N ARG A 170 10.53 14.95 -10.27
CA ARG A 170 11.60 13.96 -10.02
C ARG A 170 11.04 12.55 -9.99
N ARG A 171 11.89 11.56 -10.16
CA ARG A 171 11.52 10.14 -10.01
C ARG A 171 12.32 9.51 -8.90
N VAL A 172 11.66 8.63 -8.16
CA VAL A 172 12.24 7.86 -7.06
C VAL A 172 11.94 6.39 -7.33
N ALA A 173 12.92 5.52 -7.16
CA ALA A 173 12.69 4.08 -7.24
C ALA A 173 11.69 3.64 -6.17
N ALA A 174 10.83 2.67 -6.48
CA ALA A 174 9.84 2.20 -5.52
C ALA A 174 10.47 1.65 -4.23
N THR A 175 11.68 1.10 -4.28
CA THR A 175 12.45 0.64 -3.13
C THR A 175 12.86 1.76 -2.17
N ASP A 176 13.06 2.97 -2.70
CA ASP A 176 13.53 4.13 -1.94
C ASP A 176 12.37 5.06 -1.54
N PHE A 177 11.18 4.80 -2.08
CA PHE A 177 10.02 5.64 -1.82
C PHE A 177 9.40 5.40 -0.44
N PHE A 178 9.36 4.16 0.03
CA PHE A 178 8.80 3.79 1.34
C PHE A 178 9.90 3.85 2.39
N VAL A 179 9.85 4.88 3.25
CA VAL A 179 10.91 5.15 4.24
C VAL A 179 10.64 4.45 5.56
N ASP A 180 9.40 4.58 6.09
CA ASP A 180 8.99 4.00 7.36
C ASP A 180 7.45 3.88 7.40
N ILE A 181 6.88 3.44 8.53
CA ILE A 181 5.43 3.35 8.77
C ILE A 181 4.76 4.70 8.42
N PHE A 182 3.83 4.67 7.46
CA PHE A 182 3.13 5.86 6.95
C PHE A 182 4.06 7.01 6.51
N THR A 183 5.29 6.67 6.13
CA THR A 183 6.32 7.66 5.75
C THR A 183 6.89 7.34 4.37
N THR A 184 6.91 8.34 3.51
CA THR A 184 7.43 8.24 2.14
C THR A 184 8.55 9.25 1.90
N ALA A 185 9.20 9.15 0.74
CA ALA A 185 10.18 10.12 0.26
C ALA A 185 9.55 11.42 -0.32
N LEU A 186 8.25 11.64 -0.14
CA LEU A 186 7.59 12.90 -0.49
C LEU A 186 8.03 14.00 0.47
N GLU A 187 8.50 15.12 -0.09
CA GLU A 187 8.80 16.35 0.64
C GLU A 187 7.54 17.21 0.79
N ALA A 188 7.60 18.21 1.67
CA ALA A 188 6.51 19.17 1.83
C ALA A 188 6.19 19.88 0.52
N GLY A 189 4.90 19.94 0.16
CA GLY A 189 4.44 20.53 -1.09
C GLY A 189 4.59 19.64 -2.33
N GLU A 190 5.01 18.39 -2.18
CA GLU A 190 5.10 17.42 -3.27
C GLU A 190 3.85 16.54 -3.39
N VAL A 191 3.57 16.13 -4.62
CA VAL A 191 2.44 15.29 -5.01
C VAL A 191 2.96 14.10 -5.79
N LEU A 192 2.55 12.87 -5.42
CA LEU A 192 2.78 11.70 -6.25
C LEU A 192 1.92 11.82 -7.52
N ALA A 193 2.56 11.89 -8.68
CA ALA A 193 1.88 12.16 -9.95
C ALA A 193 1.59 10.89 -10.77
N ALA A 194 2.53 9.95 -10.82
CA ALA A 194 2.38 8.73 -11.60
C ALA A 194 3.33 7.62 -11.12
N VAL A 195 3.01 6.40 -11.55
CA VAL A 195 3.88 5.21 -11.47
C VAL A 195 4.36 4.90 -12.88
N HIS A 196 5.67 4.77 -13.06
CA HIS A 196 6.31 4.40 -14.32
C HIS A 196 6.93 3.02 -14.19
N ILE A 197 6.66 2.16 -15.16
CA ILE A 197 7.14 0.79 -15.20
C ILE A 197 7.75 0.55 -16.58
N ALA A 198 8.97 0.02 -16.64
CA ALA A 198 9.52 -0.47 -17.89
C ALA A 198 8.68 -1.66 -18.39
N ARG A 199 8.44 -1.75 -19.69
CA ARG A 199 7.76 -2.92 -20.23
C ARG A 199 8.62 -4.15 -19.92
N PRO A 200 8.05 -5.21 -19.31
CA PRO A 200 8.82 -6.40 -18.98
C PRO A 200 9.41 -7.07 -20.23
N GLU A 201 10.58 -7.64 -20.08
CA GLU A 201 11.20 -8.48 -21.10
C GLU A 201 10.32 -9.70 -21.43
N PRO A 202 10.33 -10.15 -22.69
CA PRO A 202 9.61 -11.38 -23.08
C PRO A 202 9.96 -12.56 -22.17
N GLY A 203 8.95 -13.30 -21.73
CA GLY A 203 9.10 -14.43 -20.82
C GLY A 203 9.15 -14.06 -19.34
N MET A 204 9.15 -12.78 -18.98
CA MET A 204 8.96 -12.34 -17.58
C MET A 204 7.53 -12.61 -17.14
N ARG A 205 7.34 -13.27 -16.03
CA ARG A 205 6.04 -13.60 -15.44
C ARG A 205 5.92 -13.00 -14.07
N PHE A 206 4.71 -12.65 -13.66
CA PHE A 206 4.44 -12.06 -12.36
C PHE A 206 3.28 -12.75 -11.65
N ALA A 207 3.35 -12.80 -10.32
CA ALA A 207 2.28 -13.28 -9.46
C ALA A 207 2.15 -12.42 -8.21
N TYR A 208 0.92 -12.24 -7.73
CA TYR A 208 0.63 -11.63 -6.44
C TYR A 208 -0.10 -12.60 -5.54
N ARG A 209 0.39 -12.76 -4.32
CA ARG A 209 -0.18 -13.63 -3.27
C ARG A 209 -0.39 -12.82 -2.01
N LYS A 210 -1.44 -13.15 -1.25
CA LYS A 210 -1.81 -12.40 -0.04
C LYS A 210 -2.52 -13.28 0.98
N ILE A 211 -2.06 -13.22 2.20
CA ILE A 211 -2.84 -13.64 3.37
C ILE A 211 -3.60 -12.41 3.88
N ARG A 212 -4.93 -12.45 3.76
CA ARG A 212 -5.81 -11.34 4.13
C ARG A 212 -6.11 -11.33 5.62
N HIS A 213 -6.07 -10.17 6.23
CA HIS A 213 -6.66 -9.98 7.54
C HIS A 213 -8.20 -10.08 7.42
N PRO A 214 -8.86 -10.96 8.19
CA PRO A 214 -10.28 -11.28 7.97
C PRO A 214 -11.22 -10.09 8.18
N ALA A 215 -10.89 -9.18 9.09
CA ALA A 215 -11.74 -8.03 9.40
C ALA A 215 -11.53 -6.84 8.46
N SER A 216 -10.28 -6.54 8.08
CA SER A 216 -9.96 -5.34 7.28
C SER A 216 -9.72 -5.61 5.81
N GLY A 217 -9.41 -6.86 5.44
CA GLY A 217 -8.99 -7.22 4.09
C GLY A 217 -7.57 -6.78 3.72
N TYR A 218 -6.86 -6.07 4.58
CA TYR A 218 -5.45 -5.70 4.40
C TYR A 218 -4.53 -6.93 4.42
N ALA A 219 -3.31 -6.78 3.94
CA ALA A 219 -2.35 -7.87 3.96
C ALA A 219 -1.81 -8.12 5.38
N VAL A 220 -1.99 -9.32 5.91
CA VAL A 220 -1.15 -9.81 7.00
C VAL A 220 0.26 -9.99 6.46
N VAL A 221 0.38 -10.63 5.30
CA VAL A 221 1.56 -10.66 4.43
C VAL A 221 1.07 -10.69 2.99
N GLY A 222 1.66 -9.86 2.14
CA GLY A 222 1.48 -9.87 0.69
C GLY A 222 2.84 -10.00 0.00
N VAL A 223 2.88 -10.79 -1.07
CA VAL A 223 4.09 -11.03 -1.88
C VAL A 223 3.76 -10.81 -3.34
N ALA A 224 4.50 -9.92 -3.98
CA ALA A 224 4.56 -9.76 -5.42
C ALA A 224 5.87 -10.38 -5.91
N ALA A 225 5.82 -11.30 -6.86
CA ALA A 225 7.02 -11.95 -7.41
C ALA A 225 7.03 -11.85 -8.93
N GLY A 226 8.20 -11.58 -9.49
CA GLY A 226 8.49 -11.66 -10.91
C GLY A 226 9.61 -12.65 -11.17
N LEU A 227 9.50 -13.43 -12.26
CA LEU A 227 10.46 -14.49 -12.61
C LEU A 227 10.59 -14.64 -14.12
N ARG A 228 11.82 -14.66 -14.62
CA ARG A 228 12.16 -15.07 -15.98
C ARG A 228 13.21 -16.17 -15.97
N LEU A 229 12.96 -17.19 -16.78
CA LEU A 229 13.87 -18.31 -16.96
C LEU A 229 14.46 -18.31 -18.38
N LYS A 230 15.69 -18.74 -18.49
CA LYS A 230 16.34 -19.15 -19.74
C LYS A 230 17.08 -20.46 -19.50
N ASP A 231 16.81 -21.45 -20.32
CA ASP A 231 17.41 -22.78 -20.23
C ASP A 231 17.23 -23.42 -18.83
N GLY A 232 16.07 -23.20 -18.19
CA GLY A 232 15.75 -23.71 -16.86
C GLY A 232 16.41 -22.98 -15.69
N VAL A 233 17.14 -21.88 -15.96
CA VAL A 233 17.88 -21.10 -14.98
C VAL A 233 17.22 -19.73 -14.82
N VAL A 234 17.18 -19.21 -13.59
CA VAL A 234 16.68 -17.87 -13.27
C VAL A 234 17.61 -16.80 -13.83
N THR A 235 17.13 -16.06 -14.83
CA THR A 235 17.88 -14.93 -15.42
C THR A 235 17.42 -13.59 -14.90
N GLU A 236 16.18 -13.51 -14.41
CA GLU A 236 15.66 -12.31 -13.78
C GLU A 236 14.67 -12.71 -12.70
N ILE A 237 14.77 -12.05 -11.54
CA ILE A 237 13.88 -12.25 -10.41
C ILE A 237 13.62 -10.92 -9.71
N SER A 238 12.41 -10.73 -9.23
CA SER A 238 12.04 -9.62 -8.37
C SER A 238 11.01 -10.09 -7.35
N ILE A 239 11.16 -9.65 -6.09
CA ILE A 239 10.25 -10.01 -5.01
C ILE A 239 10.03 -8.78 -4.14
N GLY A 240 8.77 -8.31 -4.09
CA GLY A 240 8.32 -7.28 -3.15
C GLY A 240 7.44 -7.89 -2.08
N VAL A 241 7.64 -7.48 -0.84
CA VAL A 241 6.88 -7.96 0.33
C VAL A 241 6.20 -6.79 1.03
N THR A 242 4.97 -6.99 1.46
CA THR A 242 4.19 -6.03 2.24
C THR A 242 3.48 -6.73 3.40
N GLY A 243 2.99 -5.98 4.38
CA GLY A 243 2.25 -6.48 5.53
C GLY A 243 3.13 -7.02 6.65
N ALA A 244 4.37 -7.38 6.38
CA ALA A 244 5.21 -8.09 7.34
C ALA A 244 6.03 -7.18 8.27
N ALA A 245 6.57 -6.09 7.73
CA ALA A 245 7.46 -5.16 8.42
C ALA A 245 6.88 -3.74 8.46
N GLY A 246 7.56 -2.80 9.07
CA GLY A 246 7.13 -1.39 9.16
C GLY A 246 6.97 -0.69 7.80
N ARG A 247 7.53 -1.26 6.74
CA ARG A 247 7.37 -0.81 5.36
C ARG A 247 7.43 -2.00 4.39
N ALA A 248 6.94 -1.80 3.18
CA ALA A 248 7.17 -2.75 2.11
C ALA A 248 8.66 -2.76 1.70
N PHE A 249 9.19 -3.90 1.29
CA PHE A 249 10.60 -4.08 0.99
C PHE A 249 10.84 -5.08 -0.14
N ALA A 250 12.02 -5.01 -0.75
CA ALA A 250 12.51 -6.01 -1.68
C ALA A 250 13.19 -7.15 -0.91
N ALA A 251 12.92 -8.41 -1.29
CA ALA A 251 13.52 -9.58 -0.65
C ALA A 251 14.88 -9.89 -1.28
N ASP A 252 15.85 -8.97 -1.16
CA ASP A 252 17.15 -9.00 -1.84
C ASP A 252 17.89 -10.31 -1.61
N ALA A 253 18.01 -10.79 -0.38
CA ALA A 253 18.70 -12.03 -0.04
C ALA A 253 18.12 -13.27 -0.76
N ALA A 254 16.78 -13.29 -0.96
CA ALA A 254 16.12 -14.35 -1.72
C ALA A 254 16.41 -14.24 -3.22
N MET A 255 16.40 -13.03 -3.75
CA MET A 255 16.67 -12.75 -5.16
C MET A 255 18.12 -13.06 -5.52
N ASP A 256 19.07 -12.61 -4.71
CA ASP A 256 20.51 -12.88 -4.89
C ASP A 256 20.79 -14.38 -4.85
N PHE A 257 20.16 -15.10 -3.91
CA PHE A 257 20.35 -16.54 -3.81
C PHE A 257 19.84 -17.28 -5.04
N LEU A 258 18.68 -16.91 -5.60
CA LEU A 258 18.07 -17.62 -6.75
C LEU A 258 18.66 -17.21 -8.09
N SER A 259 19.26 -16.05 -8.21
CA SER A 259 19.83 -15.56 -9.46
C SER A 259 20.89 -16.54 -9.99
N GLY A 260 20.78 -16.92 -11.25
CA GLY A 260 21.68 -17.89 -11.90
C GLY A 260 21.48 -19.36 -11.49
N LYS A 261 20.46 -19.68 -10.71
CA LYS A 261 20.16 -21.06 -10.29
C LYS A 261 18.90 -21.62 -10.92
N THR A 262 18.80 -22.93 -10.98
CA THR A 262 17.54 -23.62 -11.29
C THR A 262 16.58 -23.43 -10.11
N PRO A 263 15.34 -22.98 -10.32
CA PRO A 263 14.36 -22.76 -9.26
C PRO A 263 13.71 -24.09 -8.81
N SER A 264 14.56 -25.04 -8.37
CA SER A 264 14.09 -26.25 -7.74
C SER A 264 13.32 -25.94 -6.44
N ARG A 265 12.50 -26.89 -5.99
CA ARG A 265 11.77 -26.75 -4.71
C ARG A 265 12.71 -26.38 -3.55
N ALA A 266 13.84 -27.08 -3.44
CA ALA A 266 14.83 -26.83 -2.39
C ALA A 266 15.43 -25.43 -2.48
N ASN A 267 15.76 -24.95 -3.68
CA ASN A 267 16.31 -23.61 -3.88
C ASN A 267 15.27 -22.53 -3.55
N ILE A 268 14.01 -22.73 -3.92
CA ILE A 268 12.91 -21.80 -3.59
C ILE A 268 12.68 -21.74 -2.06
N GLU A 269 12.65 -22.90 -1.39
CA GLU A 269 12.47 -22.97 0.05
C GLU A 269 13.63 -22.28 0.80
N THR A 270 14.86 -22.44 0.30
CA THR A 270 16.04 -21.76 0.85
C THR A 270 15.97 -20.25 0.65
N ALA A 271 15.64 -19.79 -0.55
CA ALA A 271 15.47 -18.37 -0.84
C ALA A 271 14.38 -17.73 0.03
N ALA A 272 13.24 -18.39 0.15
CA ALA A 272 12.13 -17.93 0.98
C ALA A 272 12.51 -17.85 2.47
N ALA A 273 13.34 -18.78 2.96
CA ALA A 273 13.88 -18.75 4.32
C ALA A 273 14.84 -17.57 4.53
N LEU A 274 15.68 -17.24 3.54
CA LEU A 274 16.57 -16.08 3.59
C LEU A 274 15.79 -14.77 3.66
N ALA A 275 14.70 -14.63 2.89
CA ALA A 275 13.84 -13.46 2.96
C ALA A 275 13.23 -13.27 4.35
N SER A 276 12.69 -14.33 4.95
CA SER A 276 12.04 -14.26 6.26
C SER A 276 13.04 -14.05 7.40
N GLY A 277 14.22 -14.64 7.32
CA GLY A 277 15.24 -14.54 8.37
C GLY A 277 15.88 -13.15 8.49
N ASN A 278 15.84 -12.35 7.44
CA ASN A 278 16.41 -11.00 7.40
C ASN A 278 15.37 -9.89 7.62
N THR A 279 14.12 -10.25 7.97
CA THR A 279 13.03 -9.28 8.13
C THR A 279 12.71 -9.07 9.61
N ASP A 280 12.76 -7.80 10.05
CA ASP A 280 12.21 -7.38 11.34
C ASP A 280 10.69 -7.28 11.23
N CYS A 281 10.00 -8.37 11.56
CA CYS A 281 8.57 -8.49 11.40
C CYS A 281 7.82 -7.78 12.52
N LEU A 282 6.73 -7.09 12.13
CA LEU A 282 5.77 -6.51 13.07
C LEU A 282 5.01 -7.59 13.86
N SER A 283 4.61 -7.24 15.08
CA SER A 283 3.72 -8.05 15.91
C SER A 283 2.50 -7.25 16.32
N ASP A 284 1.31 -7.82 16.19
CA ASP A 284 0.05 -7.25 16.64
C ASP A 284 -0.86 -8.30 17.28
N ARG A 285 -2.12 -7.92 17.59
CA ARG A 285 -3.08 -8.84 18.22
C ARG A 285 -3.49 -10.02 17.33
N TYR A 286 -3.33 -9.91 16.02
CA TYR A 286 -3.76 -10.92 15.06
C TYR A 286 -2.61 -11.85 14.65
N ALA A 287 -1.42 -11.31 14.46
CA ALA A 287 -0.27 -12.04 13.93
C ALA A 287 1.01 -11.65 14.67
N SER A 288 1.69 -12.64 15.25
CA SER A 288 3.02 -12.43 15.83
C SER A 288 4.09 -12.25 14.75
N ALA A 289 5.26 -11.74 15.14
CA ALA A 289 6.42 -11.58 14.26
C ALA A 289 6.84 -12.94 13.65
N GLU A 290 6.88 -13.99 14.45
CA GLU A 290 7.22 -15.35 14.00
C GLU A 290 6.21 -15.89 12.99
N TYR A 291 4.91 -15.60 13.20
CA TYR A 291 3.87 -16.00 12.26
C TYR A 291 4.00 -15.26 10.94
N ARG A 292 4.27 -13.95 10.95
CA ARG A 292 4.53 -13.16 9.74
C ARG A 292 5.78 -13.65 9.00
N ALA A 293 6.86 -13.97 9.70
CA ALA A 293 8.06 -14.58 9.11
C ALA A 293 7.75 -15.92 8.43
N SER A 294 6.94 -16.77 9.06
CA SER A 294 6.46 -18.02 8.46
C SER A 294 5.60 -17.79 7.22
N LEU A 295 4.74 -16.75 7.25
CA LEU A 295 3.92 -16.38 6.10
C LEU A 295 4.74 -15.81 4.93
N ILE A 296 5.79 -15.02 5.18
CA ILE A 296 6.73 -14.56 4.14
C ILE A 296 7.29 -15.79 3.41
N LYS A 297 7.84 -16.74 4.15
CA LYS A 297 8.40 -17.97 3.58
C LYS A 297 7.36 -18.73 2.75
N THR A 298 6.16 -18.89 3.28
CA THR A 298 5.08 -19.62 2.64
C THR A 298 4.63 -18.93 1.34
N GLU A 299 4.39 -17.63 1.37
CA GLU A 299 3.82 -16.91 0.23
C GLU A 299 4.87 -16.65 -0.87
N ILE A 300 6.16 -16.48 -0.55
CA ILE A 300 7.24 -16.46 -1.54
C ILE A 300 7.31 -17.82 -2.25
N THR A 301 7.32 -18.91 -1.48
CA THR A 301 7.34 -20.28 -2.06
C THR A 301 6.16 -20.50 -3.00
N ARG A 302 4.95 -20.12 -2.59
CA ARG A 302 3.73 -20.27 -3.39
C ARG A 302 3.72 -19.37 -4.63
N ALA A 303 4.18 -18.13 -4.50
CA ALA A 303 4.26 -17.19 -5.62
C ALA A 303 5.21 -17.73 -6.70
N LEU A 304 6.42 -18.10 -6.33
CA LEU A 304 7.41 -18.63 -7.26
C LEU A 304 6.97 -19.98 -7.87
N ALA A 305 6.39 -20.88 -7.08
CA ALA A 305 5.85 -22.15 -7.58
C ALA A 305 4.73 -21.93 -8.60
N SER A 306 3.85 -20.94 -8.40
CA SER A 306 2.77 -20.62 -9.35
C SER A 306 3.31 -20.11 -10.69
N LEU A 307 4.43 -19.38 -10.69
CA LEU A 307 5.09 -18.88 -11.90
C LEU A 307 5.76 -20.02 -12.71
N LEU A 308 6.24 -21.06 -12.05
CA LEU A 308 6.81 -22.25 -12.69
C LEU A 308 5.74 -23.17 -13.27
N ALA A 309 4.61 -23.34 -12.59
CA ALA A 309 3.50 -24.18 -13.04
C ALA A 309 2.82 -23.65 -14.32
N LEU A 310 2.98 -22.37 -14.63
CA LEU A 310 2.49 -21.73 -15.86
C LEU A 310 3.47 -21.90 -17.05
N SER A 311 4.52 -22.73 -16.91
CA SER A 311 5.36 -23.09 -18.04
C SER A 311 4.59 -24.01 -18.99
N PRO A 312 4.59 -23.74 -20.32
CA PRO A 312 3.93 -24.58 -21.30
C PRO A 312 4.52 -25.98 -21.35
#